data_3348afbaed03118933e0d44aed026686
#
_entry.id   3348afbaed03118933e0d44aed026686
#
_cell.length_a   1.000
_cell.length_b   1.000
_cell.length_c   1.000
_cell.angle_alpha   90.00
_cell.angle_beta   90.00
_cell.angle_gamma   90.00
#
_symmetry.space_group_name_H-M   'P 1'
#
loop_
_entity.id
_entity.type
_entity.pdbx_description
1 polymer ?
#
loop_
_entity_poly.entity_id
_entity_poly.type
_entity_poly.pdbx_seq_one_letter_code
_entity_poly.pdbx_strand_id
1 'polypeptide(L)'
;VIIVCPDGGKQGWYLDSPVLLESQYETFIVSELIPSVDSLYPTLATSDYRAITGLSMGGHGALYLALRHPKLFDSAGSMSGGVDLRPFPENWGIPKLLGSIEDFPDRWAEHSVVEIAERVTTRSSFIFDCGLSDFFLDVNRDLDRIMTERGISHSYFEREGTHNWAYWRVSVVDHLRFFAARFTGEI
;
A
#
# COMPACT_ATOMS: atom_id res chain seq x y z
N VAL A 1 -1.70 -13.57 16.34
CA VAL A 1 -1.32 -12.91 15.08
C VAL A 1 0.15 -13.15 14.80
N ILE A 2 0.50 -13.42 13.55
CA ILE A 2 1.87 -13.48 13.05
C ILE A 2 2.12 -12.19 12.28
N ILE A 3 3.21 -11.49 12.61
CA ILE A 3 3.61 -10.26 11.92
C ILE A 3 4.89 -10.54 11.14
N VAL A 4 4.90 -10.23 9.86
CA VAL A 4 6.04 -10.39 8.97
C VAL A 4 6.45 -9.02 8.45
N CYS A 5 7.71 -8.65 8.64
CA CYS A 5 8.28 -7.38 8.18
C CYS A 5 9.36 -7.67 7.13
N PRO A 6 9.00 -7.73 5.84
CA PRO A 6 9.99 -7.97 4.79
C PRO A 6 10.88 -6.75 4.56
N ASP A 7 12.09 -6.99 4.08
CA ASP A 7 12.93 -5.92 3.55
C ASP A 7 12.37 -5.43 2.21
N GLY A 8 12.03 -4.16 2.13
CA GLY A 8 11.55 -3.48 0.91
C GLY A 8 12.66 -2.83 0.10
N GLY A 9 13.93 -3.05 0.47
CA GLY A 9 15.06 -2.33 -0.09
C GLY A 9 15.00 -0.83 0.23
N LYS A 10 15.99 -0.08 -0.22
CA LYS A 10 16.03 1.36 0.03
C LYS A 10 14.98 2.14 -0.77
N GLN A 11 14.64 1.66 -1.96
CA GLN A 11 13.79 2.36 -2.94
C GLN A 11 13.03 1.39 -3.84
N GLY A 12 12.63 0.21 -3.34
CA GLY A 12 11.96 -0.83 -4.15
C GLY A 12 10.47 -0.55 -4.44
N TRP A 13 9.85 0.34 -3.68
CA TRP A 13 8.44 0.75 -3.81
C TRP A 13 7.44 -0.42 -3.88
N TYR A 14 7.90 -1.63 -3.56
CA TYR A 14 7.12 -2.88 -3.58
C TYR A 14 6.49 -3.19 -4.95
N LEU A 15 7.13 -2.73 -6.01
CA LEU A 15 6.74 -3.00 -7.40
C LEU A 15 7.79 -3.86 -8.12
N ASP A 16 7.42 -4.46 -9.22
CA ASP A 16 8.34 -5.09 -10.15
C ASP A 16 8.79 -4.06 -11.17
N SER A 17 10.09 -3.72 -11.13
CA SER A 17 10.62 -2.68 -12.01
C SER A 17 10.72 -3.18 -13.46
N PRO A 18 10.15 -2.45 -14.42
CA PRO A 18 10.37 -2.74 -15.84
C PRO A 18 11.75 -2.28 -16.36
N VAL A 19 12.55 -1.62 -15.51
CA VAL A 19 13.89 -1.08 -15.85
C VAL A 19 14.99 -1.84 -15.13
N LEU A 20 14.88 -1.98 -13.80
CA LEU A 20 15.82 -2.72 -12.95
C LEU A 20 15.30 -4.14 -12.73
N LEU A 21 15.67 -5.06 -13.59
CA LEU A 21 15.16 -6.44 -13.58
C LEU A 21 15.45 -7.22 -12.28
N GLU A 22 16.43 -6.79 -11.50
CA GLU A 22 16.72 -7.31 -10.16
C GLU A 22 15.81 -6.76 -9.05
N SER A 23 15.00 -5.73 -9.33
CA SER A 23 14.05 -5.13 -8.39
C SER A 23 12.63 -5.64 -8.66
N GLN A 24 12.33 -6.83 -8.13
CA GLN A 24 11.07 -7.56 -8.35
C GLN A 24 10.34 -7.76 -7.01
N TYR A 25 9.97 -6.66 -6.36
CA TYR A 25 9.41 -6.70 -4.99
C TYR A 25 7.95 -7.16 -4.95
N GLU A 26 7.14 -6.88 -5.97
CA GLU A 26 5.78 -7.43 -6.09
C GLU A 26 5.85 -8.96 -6.17
N THR A 27 6.64 -9.49 -7.10
CA THR A 27 6.85 -10.94 -7.25
C THR A 27 7.40 -11.55 -5.96
N PHE A 28 8.38 -10.94 -5.32
CA PHE A 28 8.94 -11.42 -4.06
C PHE A 28 7.86 -11.55 -2.97
N ILE A 29 7.06 -10.51 -2.74
CA ILE A 29 6.01 -10.56 -1.69
C ILE A 29 4.94 -11.60 -2.01
N VAL A 30 4.43 -11.58 -3.24
CA VAL A 30 3.25 -12.34 -3.64
C VAL A 30 3.58 -13.81 -3.90
N SER A 31 4.69 -14.09 -4.56
CA SER A 31 5.01 -15.42 -5.09
C SER A 31 6.05 -16.18 -4.27
N GLU A 32 6.82 -15.49 -3.41
CA GLU A 32 7.89 -16.12 -2.63
C GLU A 32 7.62 -16.00 -1.12
N LEU A 33 7.46 -14.78 -0.60
CA LEU A 33 7.34 -14.55 0.83
C LEU A 33 6.06 -15.15 1.41
N ILE A 34 4.89 -14.82 0.84
CA ILE A 34 3.61 -15.31 1.36
C ILE A 34 3.54 -16.84 1.35
N PRO A 35 3.83 -17.54 0.23
CA PRO A 35 3.85 -19.01 0.24
C PRO A 35 4.87 -19.61 1.22
N SER A 36 6.03 -18.99 1.38
CA SER A 36 7.05 -19.45 2.33
C SER A 36 6.57 -19.33 3.77
N VAL A 37 5.96 -18.20 4.14
CA VAL A 37 5.38 -18.00 5.47
C VAL A 37 4.25 -19.00 5.74
N ASP A 38 3.34 -19.17 4.78
CA ASP A 38 2.22 -20.12 4.92
C ASP A 38 2.70 -21.58 5.06
N SER A 39 3.85 -21.92 4.46
CA SER A 39 4.42 -23.26 4.56
C SER A 39 5.19 -23.50 5.86
N LEU A 40 5.79 -22.48 6.44
CA LEU A 40 6.67 -22.58 7.61
C LEU A 40 5.96 -22.32 8.95
N TYR A 41 4.85 -21.60 8.93
CA TYR A 41 4.15 -21.17 10.14
C TYR A 41 2.67 -21.58 10.09
N PRO A 42 2.00 -21.77 11.24
CA PRO A 42 0.60 -22.17 11.32
C PRO A 42 -0.33 -20.99 11.01
N THR A 43 -0.28 -20.51 9.78
CA THR A 43 -1.15 -19.43 9.28
C THR A 43 -2.53 -19.95 8.91
N LEU A 44 -3.52 -19.06 8.93
CA LEU A 44 -4.79 -19.25 8.22
C LEU A 44 -4.58 -18.73 6.80
N ALA A 45 -4.15 -19.60 5.88
CA ALA A 45 -3.65 -19.26 4.55
C ALA A 45 -4.74 -18.83 3.56
N THR A 46 -5.69 -17.98 4.00
CA THR A 46 -6.75 -17.39 3.17
C THR A 46 -6.72 -15.87 3.25
N SER A 47 -7.30 -15.21 2.25
CA SER A 47 -7.38 -13.75 2.22
C SER A 47 -8.05 -13.16 3.46
N ASP A 48 -9.12 -13.79 3.96
CA ASP A 48 -9.92 -13.30 5.08
C ASP A 48 -9.12 -13.09 6.38
N TYR A 49 -7.98 -13.77 6.48
CA TYR A 49 -7.08 -13.67 7.65
C TYR A 49 -5.72 -13.09 7.30
N ARG A 50 -5.60 -12.42 6.14
CA ARG A 50 -4.35 -11.78 5.72
C ARG A 50 -4.58 -10.30 5.44
N ALA A 51 -3.84 -9.48 6.16
CA ALA A 51 -3.78 -8.04 5.96
C ALA A 51 -2.35 -7.60 5.62
N ILE A 52 -2.24 -6.46 4.96
CA ILE A 52 -0.96 -5.82 4.66
C ILE A 52 -1.03 -4.35 5.03
N THR A 53 0.02 -3.82 5.65
CA THR A 53 0.10 -2.39 5.96
C THR A 53 1.54 -1.90 5.91
N GLY A 54 1.70 -0.60 5.77
CA GLY A 54 3.01 0.03 5.81
C GLY A 54 2.92 1.54 5.93
N LEU A 55 4.08 2.15 6.03
CA LEU A 55 4.22 3.61 6.09
C LEU A 55 4.96 4.13 4.84
N SER A 56 4.65 5.33 4.38
CA SER A 56 5.36 5.99 3.28
C SER A 56 5.43 5.10 2.03
N MET A 57 6.63 4.73 1.58
CA MET A 57 6.85 3.72 0.53
C MET A 57 6.12 2.39 0.82
N GLY A 58 6.12 1.94 2.08
CA GLY A 58 5.40 0.73 2.50
C GLY A 58 3.88 0.91 2.48
N GLY A 59 3.38 2.13 2.70
CA GLY A 59 1.96 2.46 2.55
C GLY A 59 1.51 2.39 1.09
N HIS A 60 2.32 2.91 0.17
CA HIS A 60 2.15 2.68 -1.26
C HIS A 60 2.09 1.19 -1.56
N GLY A 61 3.13 0.43 -1.18
CA GLY A 61 3.23 -1.00 -1.47
C GLY A 61 2.05 -1.81 -0.93
N ALA A 62 1.58 -1.49 0.27
CA ALA A 62 0.45 -2.19 0.88
C ALA A 62 -0.84 -2.04 0.05
N LEU A 63 -1.20 -0.82 -0.33
CA LEU A 63 -2.39 -0.58 -1.15
C LEU A 63 -2.21 -1.07 -2.59
N TYR A 64 -1.03 -0.84 -3.17
CA TYR A 64 -0.67 -1.31 -4.51
C TYR A 64 -0.85 -2.82 -4.64
N LEU A 65 -0.26 -3.58 -3.73
CA LEU A 65 -0.33 -5.04 -3.74
C LEU A 65 -1.76 -5.55 -3.46
N ALA A 66 -2.48 -4.95 -2.51
CA ALA A 66 -3.83 -5.40 -2.18
C ALA A 66 -4.83 -5.14 -3.32
N LEU A 67 -4.74 -4.01 -4.01
CA LEU A 67 -5.61 -3.71 -5.15
C LEU A 67 -5.32 -4.59 -6.37
N ARG A 68 -4.06 -4.97 -6.58
CA ARG A 68 -3.64 -5.84 -7.69
C ARG A 68 -3.87 -7.32 -7.38
N HIS A 69 -3.84 -7.72 -6.10
CA HIS A 69 -3.98 -9.09 -5.65
C HIS A 69 -5.12 -9.28 -4.63
N PRO A 70 -6.37 -8.92 -4.97
CA PRO A 70 -7.50 -8.94 -4.02
C PRO A 70 -7.86 -10.34 -3.51
N LYS A 71 -7.31 -11.40 -4.12
CA LYS A 71 -7.47 -12.78 -3.64
C LYS A 71 -6.46 -13.16 -2.55
N LEU A 72 -5.44 -12.31 -2.32
CA LEU A 72 -4.43 -12.56 -1.29
C LEU A 72 -4.70 -11.77 -0.01
N PHE A 73 -5.31 -10.59 -0.11
CA PHE A 73 -5.53 -9.69 1.02
C PHE A 73 -6.99 -9.25 1.10
N ASP A 74 -7.65 -9.54 2.23
CA ASP A 74 -8.98 -9.01 2.53
C ASP A 74 -8.92 -7.54 2.96
N SER A 75 -7.83 -7.15 3.59
CA SER A 75 -7.67 -5.79 4.08
C SER A 75 -6.26 -5.26 3.92
N ALA A 76 -6.16 -3.94 3.71
CA ALA A 76 -4.87 -3.27 3.61
C ALA A 76 -4.89 -1.89 4.26
N GLY A 77 -3.71 -1.40 4.65
CA GLY A 77 -3.57 -0.10 5.28
C GLY A 77 -2.36 0.71 4.80
N SER A 78 -2.50 2.04 4.84
CA SER A 78 -1.44 2.96 4.43
C SER A 78 -1.32 4.14 5.40
N MET A 79 -0.17 4.28 6.01
CA MET A 79 0.18 5.42 6.86
C MET A 79 1.04 6.41 6.07
N SER A 80 0.52 7.59 5.74
CA SER A 80 1.21 8.58 4.92
C SER A 80 1.80 7.99 3.64
N GLY A 81 1.04 7.19 2.90
CA GLY A 81 1.53 6.50 1.70
C GLY A 81 1.74 7.43 0.51
N GLY A 82 2.78 7.16 -0.29
CA GLY A 82 3.00 7.81 -1.58
C GLY A 82 2.08 7.22 -2.66
N VAL A 83 0.77 7.40 -2.51
CA VAL A 83 -0.26 6.69 -3.29
C VAL A 83 -0.43 7.19 -4.73
N ASP A 84 0.14 8.33 -5.07
CA ASP A 84 0.35 8.79 -6.45
C ASP A 84 1.82 9.15 -6.63
N LEU A 85 2.48 8.50 -7.57
CA LEU A 85 3.90 8.70 -7.83
C LEU A 85 4.16 9.88 -8.80
N ARG A 86 3.18 10.23 -9.60
CA ARG A 86 3.29 11.17 -10.72
C ARG A 86 3.66 12.62 -10.32
N PRO A 87 3.19 13.15 -9.17
CA PRO A 87 3.60 14.49 -8.73
C PRO A 87 5.06 14.58 -8.26
N PHE A 88 5.79 13.46 -8.19
CA PHE A 88 7.13 13.38 -7.61
C PHE A 88 8.17 12.79 -8.58
N PRO A 89 8.30 13.32 -9.81
CA PRO A 89 9.02 12.67 -10.91
C PRO A 89 10.52 12.52 -10.67
N GLU A 90 11.12 13.30 -9.77
CA GLU A 90 12.56 13.27 -9.47
C GLU A 90 12.89 12.61 -8.11
N ASN A 91 11.86 12.14 -7.37
CA ASN A 91 12.03 11.77 -5.99
C ASN A 91 12.27 10.26 -5.80
N TRP A 92 12.93 9.93 -4.70
CA TRP A 92 13.05 8.58 -4.09
C TRP A 92 13.43 7.46 -5.04
N GLY A 93 14.16 7.77 -6.12
CA GLY A 93 14.64 6.78 -7.08
C GLY A 93 13.57 6.18 -7.97
N ILE A 94 12.34 6.69 -7.98
CA ILE A 94 11.25 6.21 -8.83
C ILE A 94 11.63 6.21 -10.31
N PRO A 95 12.29 7.25 -10.86
CA PRO A 95 12.75 7.22 -12.26
C PRO A 95 13.70 6.08 -12.60
N LYS A 96 14.46 5.57 -11.63
CA LYS A 96 15.32 4.40 -11.84
C LYS A 96 14.52 3.11 -11.98
N LEU A 97 13.35 3.04 -11.36
CA LEU A 97 12.46 1.89 -11.42
C LEU A 97 11.55 1.92 -12.65
N LEU A 98 11.02 3.09 -13.01
CA LEU A 98 9.96 3.22 -14.01
C LEU A 98 10.44 3.87 -15.33
N GLY A 99 11.62 4.48 -15.37
CA GLY A 99 12.05 5.41 -16.41
C GLY A 99 11.55 6.81 -16.15
N SER A 100 11.91 7.80 -16.97
CA SER A 100 11.40 9.17 -16.82
C SER A 100 9.87 9.21 -17.04
N ILE A 101 9.19 10.12 -16.37
CA ILE A 101 7.73 10.25 -16.55
C ILE A 101 7.40 10.80 -17.93
N GLU A 102 8.28 11.61 -18.53
CA GLU A 102 8.13 12.18 -19.87
C GLU A 102 8.13 11.10 -20.93
N ASP A 103 9.02 10.10 -20.81
CA ASP A 103 9.14 9.01 -21.78
C ASP A 103 8.15 7.87 -21.53
N PHE A 104 7.77 7.65 -20.27
CA PHE A 104 6.97 6.49 -19.85
C PHE A 104 5.80 6.86 -18.90
N PRO A 105 4.93 7.83 -19.27
CA PRO A 105 3.84 8.27 -18.39
C PRO A 105 2.88 7.13 -17.98
N ASP A 106 2.64 6.17 -18.87
CA ASP A 106 1.77 5.02 -18.60
C ASP A 106 2.31 4.13 -17.47
N ARG A 107 3.63 3.94 -17.39
CA ARG A 107 4.24 3.17 -16.30
C ARG A 107 4.01 3.84 -14.95
N TRP A 108 4.10 5.17 -14.88
CA TRP A 108 3.83 5.92 -13.66
C TRP A 108 2.36 5.83 -13.24
N ALA A 109 1.45 5.91 -14.20
CA ALA A 109 0.03 5.72 -13.95
C ALA A 109 -0.28 4.29 -13.47
N GLU A 110 0.23 3.27 -14.15
CA GLU A 110 0.03 1.85 -13.80
C GLU A 110 0.56 1.48 -12.41
N HIS A 111 1.55 2.21 -11.89
CA HIS A 111 2.12 1.99 -10.57
C HIS A 111 1.64 3.00 -9.51
N SER A 112 0.74 3.91 -9.84
CA SER A 112 0.10 4.82 -8.90
C SER A 112 -1.20 4.23 -8.36
N VAL A 113 -1.33 4.13 -7.04
CA VAL A 113 -2.50 3.51 -6.36
C VAL A 113 -3.80 4.21 -6.75
N VAL A 114 -3.79 5.53 -6.88
CA VAL A 114 -4.96 6.32 -7.31
C VAL A 114 -5.49 5.86 -8.67
N GLU A 115 -4.63 5.61 -9.64
CA GLU A 115 -5.01 5.14 -10.98
C GLU A 115 -5.51 3.68 -10.97
N ILE A 116 -4.93 2.86 -10.10
CA ILE A 116 -5.41 1.48 -9.92
C ILE A 116 -6.80 1.49 -9.31
N ALA A 117 -7.04 2.30 -8.27
CA ALA A 117 -8.34 2.41 -7.61
C ALA A 117 -9.46 2.87 -8.56
N GLU A 118 -9.14 3.71 -9.54
CA GLU A 118 -10.09 4.13 -10.60
C GLU A 118 -10.60 2.96 -11.45
N ARG A 119 -9.83 1.90 -11.58
CA ARG A 119 -10.06 0.83 -12.58
C ARG A 119 -10.49 -0.50 -11.99
N VAL A 120 -10.21 -0.75 -10.71
CA VAL A 120 -10.49 -2.04 -10.10
C VAL A 120 -11.87 -2.10 -9.45
N THR A 121 -12.36 -3.33 -9.30
CA THR A 121 -13.46 -3.67 -8.41
C THR A 121 -12.93 -4.67 -7.39
N THR A 122 -13.06 -4.39 -6.12
CA THR A 122 -12.57 -5.23 -5.04
C THR A 122 -13.60 -5.33 -3.91
N ARG A 123 -13.51 -6.41 -3.11
CA ARG A 123 -14.25 -6.58 -1.85
C ARG A 123 -13.38 -6.31 -0.64
N SER A 124 -12.08 -6.09 -0.87
CA SER A 124 -11.15 -5.74 0.20
C SER A 124 -11.54 -4.44 0.86
N SER A 125 -11.22 -4.30 2.13
CA SER A 125 -11.46 -3.08 2.91
C SER A 125 -10.14 -2.40 3.26
N PHE A 126 -10.14 -1.08 3.22
CA PHE A 126 -8.92 -0.31 3.38
C PHE A 126 -8.99 0.65 4.56
N ILE A 127 -7.85 0.89 5.18
CA ILE A 127 -7.65 1.95 6.16
C ILE A 127 -6.42 2.76 5.76
N PHE A 128 -6.55 4.08 5.68
CA PHE A 128 -5.39 4.92 5.44
C PHE A 128 -5.53 6.28 6.10
N ASP A 129 -4.40 6.89 6.33
CA ASP A 129 -4.33 8.17 7.03
C ASP A 129 -3.11 8.98 6.61
N CYS A 130 -3.17 10.29 6.83
CA CYS A 130 -2.07 11.19 6.55
C CYS A 130 -2.02 12.35 7.54
N GLY A 131 -0.81 12.80 7.84
CA GLY A 131 -0.60 13.99 8.68
C GLY A 131 -0.99 15.26 7.95
N LEU A 132 -1.63 16.22 8.65
CA LEU A 132 -2.06 17.50 8.08
C LEU A 132 -0.90 18.37 7.55
N SER A 133 0.34 18.09 7.97
CA SER A 133 1.54 18.75 7.48
C SER A 133 2.47 17.79 6.73
N ASP A 134 1.93 16.70 6.19
CA ASP A 134 2.66 15.72 5.39
C ASP A 134 2.64 16.12 3.91
N PHE A 135 3.75 15.92 3.21
CA PHE A 135 3.84 16.24 1.78
C PHE A 135 3.04 15.28 0.88
N PHE A 136 2.58 14.14 1.40
CA PHE A 136 1.66 13.24 0.70
C PHE A 136 0.18 13.51 1.00
N LEU A 137 -0.16 14.58 1.74
CA LEU A 137 -1.54 14.83 2.14
C LEU A 137 -2.49 14.91 0.95
N ASP A 138 -2.16 15.69 -0.06
CA ASP A 138 -3.06 15.94 -1.20
C ASP A 138 -3.33 14.66 -2.01
N VAL A 139 -2.31 13.82 -2.25
CA VAL A 139 -2.50 12.55 -2.97
C VAL A 139 -3.31 11.54 -2.17
N ASN A 140 -3.27 11.59 -0.83
CA ASN A 140 -4.12 10.75 0.02
C ASN A 140 -5.58 11.24 0.03
N ARG A 141 -5.81 12.55 -0.01
CA ARG A 141 -7.16 13.14 -0.20
C ARG A 141 -7.77 12.76 -1.54
N ASP A 142 -6.96 12.77 -2.60
CA ASP A 142 -7.41 12.33 -3.92
C ASP A 142 -7.78 10.85 -3.92
N LEU A 143 -7.02 10.00 -3.24
CA LEU A 143 -7.35 8.59 -3.09
C LEU A 143 -8.67 8.38 -2.34
N ASP A 144 -8.92 9.12 -1.24
CA ASP A 144 -10.18 9.09 -0.49
C ASP A 144 -11.38 9.44 -1.38
N ARG A 145 -11.26 10.53 -2.14
CA ARG A 145 -12.29 10.94 -3.10
C ARG A 145 -12.55 9.85 -4.13
N ILE A 146 -11.51 9.29 -4.76
CA ILE A 146 -11.62 8.25 -5.77
C ILE A 146 -12.27 6.99 -5.20
N MET A 147 -11.81 6.51 -4.05
CA MET A 147 -12.38 5.31 -3.42
C MET A 147 -13.85 5.52 -3.04
N THR A 148 -14.22 6.73 -2.58
CA THR A 148 -15.62 7.10 -2.31
C THR A 148 -16.46 7.06 -3.58
N GLU A 149 -16.03 7.71 -4.66
CA GLU A 149 -16.72 7.75 -5.95
C GLU A 149 -16.87 6.34 -6.57
N ARG A 150 -15.90 5.48 -6.36
CA ARG A 150 -15.90 4.09 -6.85
C ARG A 150 -16.61 3.11 -5.92
N GLY A 151 -17.05 3.52 -4.73
CA GLY A 151 -17.70 2.67 -3.74
C GLY A 151 -16.77 1.58 -3.17
N ILE A 152 -15.47 1.84 -3.13
CA ILE A 152 -14.48 0.95 -2.51
C ILE A 152 -14.56 1.15 -1.00
N SER A 153 -14.74 0.07 -0.24
CA SER A 153 -14.85 0.12 1.22
C SER A 153 -13.54 0.61 1.85
N HIS A 154 -13.58 1.74 2.53
CA HIS A 154 -12.41 2.28 3.21
C HIS A 154 -12.76 3.19 4.39
N SER A 155 -11.75 3.44 5.23
CA SER A 155 -11.74 4.45 6.26
C SER A 155 -10.53 5.36 6.04
N TYR A 156 -10.78 6.65 5.89
CA TYR A 156 -9.72 7.66 5.78
C TYR A 156 -9.82 8.67 6.92
N PHE A 157 -8.67 9.07 7.46
CA PHE A 157 -8.61 10.12 8.46
C PHE A 157 -7.30 10.90 8.43
N GLU A 158 -7.41 12.14 8.84
CA GLU A 158 -6.31 13.07 8.97
C GLU A 158 -6.14 13.45 10.44
N ARG A 159 -4.91 13.69 10.85
CA ARG A 159 -4.59 14.21 12.18
C ARG A 159 -3.38 15.13 12.14
N GLU A 160 -3.21 15.95 13.15
CA GLU A 160 -2.00 16.74 13.32
C GLU A 160 -0.74 15.88 13.25
N GLY A 161 0.24 16.29 12.46
CA GLY A 161 1.51 15.60 12.29
C GLY A 161 2.12 15.77 10.91
N THR A 162 3.33 15.24 10.79
CA THR A 162 4.17 15.32 9.59
C THR A 162 4.67 13.92 9.23
N HIS A 163 5.44 13.81 8.15
CA HIS A 163 6.01 12.56 7.66
C HIS A 163 7.12 12.01 8.57
N ASN A 164 6.76 11.46 9.72
CA ASN A 164 7.74 10.99 10.71
C ASN A 164 7.23 9.89 11.65
N TRP A 165 8.16 9.29 12.38
CA TRP A 165 7.87 8.21 13.34
C TRP A 165 6.94 8.63 14.49
N ALA A 166 6.89 9.90 14.88
CA ALA A 166 5.98 10.36 15.93
C ALA A 166 4.52 10.20 15.48
N TYR A 167 4.24 10.48 14.21
CA TYR A 167 2.95 10.26 13.58
C TYR A 167 2.63 8.75 13.45
N TRP A 168 3.51 8.00 12.80
CA TRP A 168 3.24 6.61 12.45
C TRP A 168 3.08 5.67 13.65
N ARG A 169 3.76 5.95 14.78
CA ARG A 169 3.56 5.19 16.03
C ARG A 169 2.15 5.29 16.60
N VAL A 170 1.45 6.37 16.33
CA VAL A 170 0.05 6.55 16.73
C VAL A 170 -0.86 5.86 15.72
N SER A 171 -0.64 6.13 14.44
CA SER A 171 -1.43 5.62 13.34
C SER A 171 -1.48 4.09 13.30
N VAL A 172 -0.36 3.40 13.49
CA VAL A 172 -0.32 1.93 13.46
C VAL A 172 -1.29 1.25 14.41
N VAL A 173 -1.62 1.89 15.53
CA VAL A 173 -2.57 1.33 16.52
C VAL A 173 -3.97 1.23 15.92
N ASP A 174 -4.40 2.23 15.16
CA ASP A 174 -5.71 2.22 14.49
C ASP A 174 -5.77 1.17 13.38
N HIS A 175 -4.67 1.01 12.62
CA HIS A 175 -4.54 -0.05 11.64
C HIS A 175 -4.65 -1.44 12.27
N LEU A 176 -3.95 -1.68 13.37
CA LEU A 176 -4.02 -2.97 14.08
C LEU A 176 -5.43 -3.26 14.62
N ARG A 177 -6.13 -2.25 15.13
CA ARG A 177 -7.53 -2.38 15.57
C ARG A 177 -8.46 -2.69 14.40
N PHE A 178 -8.30 -2.01 13.28
CA PHE A 178 -9.06 -2.26 12.06
C PHE A 178 -8.88 -3.71 11.59
N PHE A 179 -7.65 -4.20 11.49
CA PHE A 179 -7.39 -5.58 11.09
C PHE A 179 -7.90 -6.60 12.09
N ALA A 180 -7.78 -6.33 13.40
CA ALA A 180 -8.35 -7.21 14.42
C ALA A 180 -9.86 -7.35 14.28
N ALA A 181 -10.58 -6.24 14.09
CA ALA A 181 -12.04 -6.25 13.88
C ALA A 181 -12.43 -7.01 12.60
N ARG A 182 -11.65 -6.86 11.50
CA ARG A 182 -11.84 -7.64 10.28
C ARG A 182 -11.67 -9.13 10.53
N PHE A 183 -10.61 -9.55 11.21
CA PHE A 183 -10.31 -10.96 11.48
C PHE A 183 -11.29 -11.62 12.45
N THR A 184 -12.00 -10.85 13.28
CA THR A 184 -13.03 -11.34 14.20
C THR A 184 -14.44 -11.26 13.61
N GLY A 185 -14.61 -10.62 12.45
CA GLY A 185 -15.91 -10.42 11.81
C GLY A 185 -16.79 -9.39 12.51
N GLU A 186 -16.18 -8.42 13.20
CA GLU A 186 -16.89 -7.32 13.87
C GLU A 186 -17.25 -6.20 12.89
N ILE A 187 -16.55 -6.09 11.75
CA ILE A 187 -16.79 -5.13 10.67
C ILE A 187 -16.59 -5.76 9.30
#